data_47c8304292a03a6459c6b7a184e85559
#
_entry.id   47c8304292a03a6459c6b7a184e85559
#
_cell.length_a   1.000
_cell.length_b   1.000
_cell.length_c   1.000
_cell.angle_alpha   90.00
_cell.angle_beta   90.00
_cell.angle_gamma   90.00
#
_symmetry.space_group_name_H-M   'P 1'
#
loop_
_entity.id
_entity.type
_entity.pdbx_description
1 polymer ?
#
loop_
_entity_poly.entity_id
_entity_poly.type
_entity_poly.pdbx_seq_one_letter_code
_entity_poly.pdbx_strand_id
1 'polypeptide(L)'
;MAQLDNKTTEGIMEVLTDYGFTGNIAVTLEHLLNELMVMQRTQHLNAAPYERNDHRTDQSNGFKPKQFNTRMGSLNLRVPQTRHTDFYPSCIEKGLRSERALFCAIAEMYIQGVSTRKVTKILDELCGCKVSSTQVSRITARLDEDLSSWRE
;
A
#
# COMPACT_ATOMS: atom_id res chain seq x y z
N MET A 1 -14.26 7.43 -18.32
CA MET A 1 -14.66 7.50 -16.90
C MET A 1 -15.34 6.19 -16.55
N ALA A 2 -14.69 5.30 -15.82
CA ALA A 2 -15.34 4.07 -15.35
C ALA A 2 -16.36 4.48 -14.27
N GLN A 3 -17.64 4.20 -14.52
CA GLN A 3 -18.67 4.34 -13.48
C GLN A 3 -18.37 3.29 -12.40
N LEU A 4 -18.20 3.75 -11.18
CA LEU A 4 -18.15 2.88 -9.99
C LEU A 4 -19.50 2.14 -9.91
N ASP A 5 -19.43 0.82 -9.85
CA ASP A 5 -20.60 -0.03 -9.69
C ASP A 5 -21.33 0.31 -8.38
N ASN A 6 -22.67 0.36 -8.40
CA ASN A 6 -23.49 0.79 -7.26
C ASN A 6 -23.17 0.02 -5.97
N LYS A 7 -22.82 -1.26 -6.11
CA LYS A 7 -22.47 -2.16 -5.01
C LYS A 7 -21.11 -1.78 -4.34
N THR A 8 -20.18 -1.24 -5.12
CA THR A 8 -18.88 -0.76 -4.63
C THR A 8 -19.05 0.58 -3.91
N THR A 9 -19.94 1.44 -4.42
CA THR A 9 -20.27 2.72 -3.80
C THR A 9 -20.99 2.53 -2.47
N GLU A 10 -21.91 1.57 -2.39
CA GLU A 10 -22.61 1.20 -1.14
C GLU A 10 -21.64 0.63 -0.12
N GLY A 11 -20.70 -0.25 -0.49
CA GLY A 11 -19.68 -0.79 0.41
C GLY A 11 -18.73 0.30 0.95
N ILE A 12 -18.34 1.26 0.11
CA ILE A 12 -17.53 2.41 0.54
C ILE A 12 -18.32 3.31 1.49
N MET A 13 -19.59 3.57 1.22
CA MET A 13 -20.47 4.38 2.08
C MET A 13 -20.75 3.68 3.42
N GLU A 14 -20.91 2.36 3.43
CA GLU A 14 -21.06 1.56 4.64
C GLU A 14 -19.81 1.64 5.53
N VAL A 15 -18.63 1.48 4.94
CA VAL A 15 -17.35 1.64 5.64
C VAL A 15 -17.19 3.06 6.20
N LEU A 16 -17.54 4.10 5.44
CA LEU A 16 -17.46 5.50 5.88
C LEU A 16 -18.49 5.84 6.96
N THR A 17 -19.67 5.17 6.98
CA THR A 17 -20.70 5.37 8.00
C THR A 17 -20.44 4.57 9.27
N ASP A 18 -20.04 3.31 9.17
CA ASP A 18 -19.80 2.43 10.31
C ASP A 18 -18.56 2.80 11.13
N TYR A 19 -17.50 3.24 10.46
CA TYR A 19 -16.27 3.66 11.14
C TYR A 19 -16.22 5.14 11.48
N GLY A 20 -17.15 5.96 10.98
CA GLY A 20 -17.28 7.38 11.24
C GLY A 20 -15.97 8.17 11.06
N PHE A 21 -16.03 9.45 10.83
CA PHE A 21 -14.85 10.34 10.81
C PHE A 21 -14.08 10.40 12.16
N THR A 22 -14.63 9.78 13.20
CA THR A 22 -14.02 9.64 14.53
C THR A 22 -13.26 8.33 14.71
N GLY A 23 -13.35 7.39 13.74
CA GLY A 23 -12.61 6.14 13.72
C GLY A 23 -11.15 6.32 13.31
N ASN A 24 -10.35 5.30 13.53
CA ASN A 24 -8.94 5.26 13.14
C ASN A 24 -8.82 5.36 11.61
N ILE A 25 -8.34 6.49 11.09
CA ILE A 25 -8.17 6.78 9.65
C ILE A 25 -7.37 5.67 8.95
N ALA A 26 -6.39 5.06 9.66
CA ALA A 26 -5.61 3.96 9.11
C ALA A 26 -6.49 2.74 8.79
N VAL A 27 -7.46 2.40 9.64
CA VAL A 27 -8.39 1.28 9.41
C VAL A 27 -9.29 1.56 8.20
N THR A 28 -9.83 2.77 8.10
CA THR A 28 -10.65 3.16 6.94
C THR A 28 -9.83 3.11 5.64
N LEU A 29 -8.60 3.62 5.67
CA LEU A 29 -7.69 3.58 4.52
C LEU A 29 -7.31 2.15 4.13
N GLU A 30 -7.09 1.27 5.11
CA GLU A 30 -6.81 -0.16 4.91
C GLU A 30 -7.97 -0.84 4.14
N HIS A 31 -9.21 -0.63 4.59
CA HIS A 31 -10.39 -1.17 3.92
C HIS A 31 -10.55 -0.62 2.50
N LEU A 32 -10.46 0.69 2.31
CA LEU A 32 -10.57 1.32 0.99
C LEU A 32 -9.53 0.80 0.01
N LEU A 33 -8.27 0.66 0.44
CA LEU A 33 -7.21 0.13 -0.42
C LEU A 33 -7.43 -1.34 -0.75
N ASN A 34 -7.87 -2.16 0.20
CA ASN A 34 -8.16 -3.56 -0.03
C ASN A 34 -9.30 -3.74 -1.07
N GLU A 35 -10.38 -2.98 -0.95
CA GLU A 35 -11.49 -3.00 -1.92
C GLU A 35 -11.05 -2.49 -3.30
N LEU A 36 -10.30 -1.39 -3.35
CA LEU A 36 -9.76 -0.85 -4.61
C LEU A 36 -8.87 -1.88 -5.33
N MET A 37 -8.00 -2.58 -4.60
CA MET A 37 -7.14 -3.61 -5.18
C MET A 37 -7.94 -4.79 -5.75
N VAL A 38 -9.02 -5.21 -5.07
CA VAL A 38 -9.93 -6.27 -5.56
C VAL A 38 -10.63 -5.80 -6.83
N MET A 39 -11.10 -4.56 -6.87
CA MET A 39 -11.74 -3.97 -8.05
C MET A 39 -10.78 -3.91 -9.24
N GLN A 40 -9.54 -3.48 -9.05
CA GLN A 40 -8.52 -3.46 -10.10
C GLN A 40 -8.22 -4.86 -10.64
N ARG A 41 -8.15 -5.89 -9.77
CA ARG A 41 -8.02 -7.28 -10.23
C ARG A 41 -9.23 -7.73 -11.04
N THR A 42 -10.45 -7.42 -10.60
CA THR A 42 -11.68 -7.77 -11.31
C THR A 42 -11.72 -7.16 -12.72
N GLN A 43 -11.31 -5.89 -12.83
CA GLN A 43 -11.17 -5.22 -14.13
C GLN A 43 -10.08 -5.88 -15.01
N HIS A 44 -8.93 -6.23 -14.42
CA HIS A 44 -7.85 -6.92 -15.15
C HIS A 44 -8.29 -8.30 -15.66
N LEU A 45 -9.09 -9.01 -14.88
CA LEU A 45 -9.60 -10.34 -15.25
C LEU A 45 -10.76 -10.30 -16.24
N ASN A 46 -11.38 -9.15 -16.49
CA ASN A 46 -12.61 -8.98 -17.26
C ASN A 46 -13.75 -9.92 -16.81
N ALA A 47 -13.79 -10.25 -15.52
CA ALA A 47 -14.79 -11.16 -14.95
C ALA A 47 -15.01 -10.87 -13.46
N ALA A 48 -16.26 -10.90 -13.02
CA ALA A 48 -16.61 -10.85 -11.62
C ALA A 48 -16.15 -12.13 -10.87
N PRO A 49 -16.11 -12.11 -9.53
CA PRO A 49 -15.85 -13.30 -8.75
C PRO A 49 -16.84 -14.42 -9.09
N TYR A 50 -16.31 -15.62 -9.35
CA TYR A 50 -17.06 -16.83 -9.76
C TYR A 50 -17.78 -16.76 -11.12
N GLU A 51 -17.68 -15.66 -11.85
CA GLU A 51 -18.23 -15.51 -13.20
C GLU A 51 -17.41 -16.35 -14.19
N ARG A 52 -18.10 -17.06 -15.09
CA ARG A 52 -17.52 -17.78 -16.22
C ARG A 52 -17.98 -17.08 -17.50
N ASN A 53 -17.08 -16.38 -18.16
CA ASN A 53 -17.31 -15.75 -19.45
C ASN A 53 -16.10 -15.97 -20.37
N ASP A 54 -16.33 -15.87 -21.68
CA ASP A 54 -15.31 -16.12 -22.71
C ASP A 54 -14.25 -15.00 -22.79
N HIS A 55 -14.50 -13.85 -22.16
CA HIS A 55 -13.61 -12.69 -22.13
C HIS A 55 -12.67 -12.68 -20.93
N ARG A 56 -12.78 -13.66 -20.04
CA ARG A 56 -11.95 -13.78 -18.86
C ARG A 56 -10.49 -14.04 -19.24
N THR A 57 -9.59 -13.15 -18.81
CA THR A 57 -8.17 -13.20 -19.18
C THR A 57 -7.34 -14.14 -18.29
N ASP A 58 -7.72 -14.33 -17.00
CA ASP A 58 -6.98 -15.16 -16.06
C ASP A 58 -7.86 -15.54 -14.85
N GLN A 59 -7.30 -16.29 -13.92
CA GLN A 59 -7.95 -16.73 -12.69
C GLN A 59 -7.37 -16.03 -11.47
N SER A 60 -8.24 -15.71 -10.50
CA SER A 60 -7.81 -15.22 -9.20
C SER A 60 -7.06 -16.31 -8.41
N ASN A 61 -5.94 -15.93 -7.78
CA ASN A 61 -5.06 -16.82 -7.03
C ASN A 61 -4.88 -16.36 -5.58
N GLY A 62 -5.99 -16.06 -4.91
CA GLY A 62 -5.98 -15.65 -3.51
C GLY A 62 -5.37 -14.26 -3.27
N PHE A 63 -4.77 -14.09 -2.09
CA PHE A 63 -4.20 -12.83 -1.61
C PHE A 63 -2.85 -13.06 -0.93
N LYS A 64 -1.96 -12.10 -1.08
CA LYS A 64 -0.68 -12.05 -0.38
C LYS A 64 -0.73 -10.97 0.70
N PRO A 65 -0.46 -11.28 1.98
CA PRO A 65 -0.42 -10.26 3.02
C PRO A 65 0.77 -9.34 2.80
N LYS A 66 0.55 -8.04 2.99
CA LYS A 66 1.58 -7.00 2.90
C LYS A 66 1.35 -5.95 3.97
N GLN A 67 2.31 -5.80 4.86
CA GLN A 67 2.34 -4.65 5.76
C GLN A 67 2.85 -3.42 4.99
N PHE A 68 2.11 -2.32 5.08
CA PHE A 68 2.41 -1.08 4.39
C PHE A 68 2.34 0.09 5.37
N ASN A 69 3.44 0.79 5.55
CA ASN A 69 3.54 1.90 6.48
C ASN A 69 3.20 3.22 5.79
N THR A 70 2.28 3.95 6.39
CA THR A 70 1.87 5.29 5.95
C THR A 70 2.04 6.29 7.08
N ARG A 71 1.99 7.57 6.78
CA ARG A 71 1.95 8.63 7.80
C ARG A 71 0.68 8.59 8.68
N MET A 72 -0.33 7.81 8.29
CA MET A 72 -1.56 7.58 9.07
C MET A 72 -1.48 6.35 9.96
N GLY A 73 -0.42 5.55 9.85
CA GLY A 73 -0.21 4.31 10.58
C GLY A 73 0.21 3.16 9.68
N SER A 74 0.36 1.98 10.27
CA SER A 74 0.66 0.73 9.56
C SER A 74 -0.62 0.05 9.10
N LEU A 75 -0.70 -0.28 7.81
CA LEU A 75 -1.82 -0.96 7.17
C LEU A 75 -1.46 -2.42 6.90
N ASN A 76 -2.43 -3.32 7.07
CA ASN A 76 -2.31 -4.74 6.75
C ASN A 76 -3.06 -5.03 5.44
N LEU A 77 -2.39 -4.82 4.33
CA LEU A 77 -2.98 -4.97 3.01
C LEU A 77 -3.04 -6.45 2.57
N ARG A 78 -4.08 -6.79 1.84
CA ARG A 78 -4.29 -8.10 1.22
C ARG A 78 -4.17 -7.94 -0.30
N VAL A 79 -2.93 -8.03 -0.80
CA VAL A 79 -2.63 -7.83 -2.23
C VAL A 79 -3.19 -8.99 -3.05
N PRO A 80 -4.19 -8.76 -3.92
CA PRO A 80 -4.78 -9.82 -4.73
C PRO A 80 -3.78 -10.34 -5.77
N GLN A 81 -3.80 -11.64 -6.00
CA GLN A 81 -2.94 -12.32 -6.95
C GLN A 81 -3.74 -12.90 -8.11
N THR A 82 -3.10 -13.06 -9.26
CA THR A 82 -3.58 -13.78 -10.43
C THR A 82 -2.74 -15.04 -10.66
N ARG A 83 -3.22 -15.99 -11.46
CA ARG A 83 -2.57 -17.29 -11.59
C ARG A 83 -1.46 -17.30 -12.64
N HIS A 84 -1.66 -16.69 -13.78
CA HIS A 84 -0.76 -16.75 -14.92
C HIS A 84 -0.23 -15.37 -15.32
N THR A 85 -1.02 -14.32 -15.15
CA THR A 85 -0.62 -12.95 -15.51
C THR A 85 0.12 -12.27 -14.35
N ASP A 86 1.10 -11.41 -14.68
CA ASP A 86 1.80 -10.58 -13.67
C ASP A 86 0.96 -9.34 -13.35
N PHE A 87 -0.11 -9.54 -12.59
CA PHE A 87 -0.96 -8.46 -12.09
C PHE A 87 -0.40 -7.90 -10.78
N TYR A 88 -0.29 -6.58 -10.71
CA TYR A 88 -0.01 -5.86 -9.47
C TYR A 88 -0.87 -4.61 -9.38
N PRO A 89 -1.55 -4.34 -8.23
CA PRO A 89 -2.42 -3.17 -8.08
C PRO A 89 -1.65 -1.87 -8.26
N SER A 90 -2.19 -0.94 -9.06
CA SER A 90 -1.56 0.36 -9.34
C SER A 90 -1.63 1.34 -8.17
N CYS A 91 -2.52 1.11 -7.19
CA CYS A 91 -2.66 1.95 -6.01
C CYS A 91 -1.50 1.81 -5.00
N ILE A 92 -0.65 0.79 -5.16
CA ILE A 92 0.53 0.56 -4.33
C ILE A 92 1.75 0.28 -5.20
N GLU A 93 2.91 0.75 -4.79
CA GLU A 93 4.15 0.56 -5.53
C GLU A 93 4.76 -0.82 -5.25
N LYS A 94 5.14 -1.55 -6.32
CA LYS A 94 5.78 -2.88 -6.23
C LYS A 94 7.15 -2.73 -5.53
N GLY A 95 7.39 -3.56 -4.53
CA GLY A 95 8.66 -3.55 -3.78
C GLY A 95 8.72 -2.58 -2.60
N LEU A 96 7.90 -1.54 -2.56
CA LEU A 96 7.85 -0.64 -1.40
C LEU A 96 6.93 -1.18 -0.30
N ARG A 97 7.35 -0.97 0.95
CA ARG A 97 6.59 -1.27 2.18
C ARG A 97 6.18 0.00 2.93
N SER A 98 6.46 1.16 2.35
CA SER A 98 6.14 2.45 2.95
C SER A 98 5.65 3.43 1.91
N GLU A 99 4.83 4.36 2.33
CA GLU A 99 4.42 5.51 1.52
C GLU A 99 5.66 6.32 1.09
N ARG A 100 5.64 6.86 -0.13
CA ARG A 100 6.76 7.64 -0.69
C ARG A 100 7.11 8.85 0.17
N ALA A 101 6.11 9.53 0.74
CA ALA A 101 6.32 10.66 1.65
C ALA A 101 7.07 10.25 2.93
N LEU A 102 6.73 9.09 3.49
CA LEU A 102 7.44 8.53 4.65
C LEU A 102 8.88 8.15 4.29
N PHE A 103 9.08 7.57 3.11
CA PHE A 103 10.41 7.28 2.58
C PHE A 103 11.27 8.54 2.47
N CYS A 104 10.74 9.63 1.88
CA CYS A 104 11.43 10.91 1.75
C CYS A 104 11.78 11.52 3.11
N ALA A 105 10.86 11.44 4.09
CA ALA A 105 11.13 11.94 5.45
C ALA A 105 12.25 11.16 6.14
N ILE A 106 12.31 9.83 5.98
CA ILE A 106 13.38 8.99 6.51
C ILE A 106 14.73 9.34 5.86
N ALA A 107 14.73 9.48 4.54
CA ALA A 107 15.91 9.85 3.76
C ALA A 107 16.44 11.22 4.19
N GLU A 108 15.57 12.22 4.35
CA GLU A 108 15.93 13.55 4.81
C GLU A 108 16.53 13.53 6.22
N MET A 109 15.91 12.82 7.17
CA MET A 109 16.46 12.67 8.52
C MET A 109 17.85 12.01 8.51
N TYR A 110 18.07 11.04 7.61
CA TYR A 110 19.38 10.40 7.46
C TYR A 110 20.44 11.37 6.92
N ILE A 111 20.11 12.14 5.88
CA ILE A 111 21.01 13.17 5.30
C ILE A 111 21.39 14.20 6.36
N GLN A 112 20.45 14.55 7.25
CA GLN A 112 20.70 15.46 8.38
C GLN A 112 21.53 14.81 9.53
N GLY A 113 21.99 13.57 9.36
CA GLY A 113 22.84 12.87 10.33
C GLY A 113 22.08 12.30 11.53
N VAL A 114 20.76 12.12 11.44
CA VAL A 114 19.98 11.50 12.51
C VAL A 114 20.24 9.99 12.52
N SER A 115 20.65 9.44 13.67
CA SER A 115 20.91 7.99 13.76
C SER A 115 19.66 7.15 13.48
N THR A 116 19.83 5.97 12.89
CA THR A 116 18.73 5.05 12.54
C THR A 116 17.83 4.71 13.73
N ARG A 117 18.36 4.59 14.94
CA ARG A 117 17.59 4.37 16.17
C ARG A 117 16.71 5.56 16.52
N LYS A 118 17.24 6.79 16.33
CA LYS A 118 16.49 8.02 16.60
C LYS A 118 15.39 8.22 15.56
N VAL A 119 15.65 7.89 14.30
CA VAL A 119 14.62 7.87 13.23
C VAL A 119 13.50 6.92 13.58
N THR A 120 13.79 5.69 13.99
CA THR A 120 12.77 4.71 14.43
C THR A 120 11.90 5.25 15.55
N LYS A 121 12.50 5.87 16.57
CA LYS A 121 11.78 6.45 17.70
C LYS A 121 10.87 7.62 17.26
N ILE A 122 11.37 8.51 16.41
CA ILE A 122 10.59 9.64 15.87
C ILE A 122 9.37 9.14 15.08
N LEU A 123 9.54 8.11 14.25
CA LEU A 123 8.45 7.55 13.45
C LEU A 123 7.40 6.85 14.32
N ASP A 124 7.81 6.16 15.38
CA ASP A 124 6.90 5.54 16.34
C ASP A 124 6.06 6.61 17.07
N GLU A 125 6.67 7.70 17.48
CA GLU A 125 5.99 8.81 18.16
C GLU A 125 5.08 9.63 17.22
N LEU A 126 5.50 9.87 15.96
CA LEU A 126 4.75 10.70 15.02
C LEU A 126 3.62 9.97 14.29
N CYS A 127 3.86 8.73 13.89
CA CYS A 127 2.95 7.98 13.01
C CYS A 127 2.46 6.67 13.64
N GLY A 128 2.93 6.30 14.84
CA GLY A 128 2.70 4.95 15.40
C GLY A 128 3.27 3.83 14.52
N CYS A 129 4.18 4.16 13.59
CA CYS A 129 4.76 3.20 12.66
C CYS A 129 5.99 2.53 13.29
N LYS A 130 5.87 1.24 13.60
CA LYS A 130 7.01 0.41 14.05
C LYS A 130 7.92 0.07 12.85
N VAL A 131 8.73 1.03 12.44
CA VAL A 131 9.76 0.84 11.40
C VAL A 131 11.02 0.30 12.08
N SER A 132 11.51 -0.87 11.65
CA SER A 132 12.75 -1.43 12.22
C SER A 132 13.99 -0.67 11.73
N SER A 133 15.07 -0.68 12.54
CA SER A 133 16.37 -0.10 12.12
C SER A 133 16.88 -0.71 10.80
N THR A 134 16.59 -1.99 10.55
CA THR A 134 16.93 -2.67 9.30
C THR A 134 16.15 -2.09 8.10
N GLN A 135 14.90 -1.71 8.30
CA GLN A 135 14.11 -1.05 7.25
C GLN A 135 14.64 0.35 6.96
N VAL A 136 15.00 1.12 8.00
CA VAL A 136 15.66 2.42 7.84
C VAL A 136 16.95 2.26 7.06
N SER A 137 17.82 1.31 7.43
CA SER A 137 19.09 1.04 6.74
C SER A 137 18.90 0.63 5.27
N ARG A 138 17.85 -0.12 4.94
CA ARG A 138 17.53 -0.46 3.53
C ARG A 138 17.09 0.76 2.73
N ILE A 139 16.32 1.65 3.34
CA ILE A 139 15.89 2.90 2.71
C ILE A 139 17.10 3.78 2.43
N THR A 140 18.01 3.92 3.38
CA THR A 140 19.24 4.72 3.22
C THR A 140 20.20 4.13 2.20
N ALA A 141 20.37 2.79 2.16
CA ALA A 141 21.19 2.13 1.15
C ALA A 141 20.64 2.38 -0.27
N ARG A 142 19.33 2.32 -0.46
CA ARG A 142 18.72 2.63 -1.76
C ARG A 142 18.90 4.10 -2.15
N LEU A 143 18.87 5.02 -1.18
CA LEU A 143 19.18 6.42 -1.43
C LEU A 143 20.63 6.62 -1.85
N ASP A 144 21.56 5.90 -1.23
CA ASP A 144 23.00 5.97 -1.57
C ASP A 144 23.24 5.41 -3.00
N GLU A 145 22.50 4.36 -3.42
CA GLU A 145 22.54 3.85 -4.79
C GLU A 145 22.01 4.89 -5.80
N ASP A 146 20.86 5.51 -5.51
CA ASP A 146 20.27 6.55 -6.36
C ASP A 146 21.20 7.78 -6.48
N LEU A 147 21.84 8.19 -5.38
CA LEU A 147 22.80 9.31 -5.35
C LEU A 147 24.10 8.98 -6.08
N SER A 148 24.59 7.75 -6.00
CA SER A 148 25.80 7.33 -6.72
C SER A 148 25.59 7.31 -8.22
N SER A 149 24.43 6.84 -8.69
CA SER A 149 24.05 6.86 -10.10
C SER A 149 23.89 8.26 -10.68
N TRP A 150 23.66 9.26 -9.82
CA TRP A 150 23.55 10.68 -10.24
C TRP A 150 24.90 11.41 -10.29
N ARG A 151 25.93 10.84 -9.64
CA ARG A 151 27.29 11.41 -9.62
C ARG A 151 28.18 10.94 -10.77
N GLU A 152 27.75 9.89 -11.50
CA GLU A 152 28.38 9.42 -12.75
C GLU A 152 27.79 10.16 -13.97
#